data_34020b131d5fabe7caf322ec76017f8b
#
_entry.id   34020b131d5fabe7caf322ec76017f8b
#
_cell.length_a   1.000
_cell.length_b   1.000
_cell.length_c   1.000
_cell.angle_alpha   90.00
_cell.angle_beta   90.00
_cell.angle_gamma   90.00
#
_symmetry.space_group_name_H-M   'P 1'
#
loop_
_entity.id
_entity.type
_entity.pdbx_description
1 polymer ?
#
loop_
_entity_poly.entity_id
_entity_poly.type
_entity_poly.pdbx_seq_one_letter_code
_entity_poly.pdbx_strand_id
1 'polypeptide(L)'
;MQKVFLQKWEDWNLSEVKIFFQLKHLFHTLESIGSARIEGNNTTIAEYFETKISPNANEVKNPIGINEIKNLENAMSFIEKNIKSHKIDRAFLSEMHKIIVKDLLPPPDGEGDRTPGEYRKVDLKISKSKHIPPNWMKVEDYMIELLDFINFEDAPKYDLLK
;
A
#
# COMPACT_ATOMS: atom_id res chain seq x y z
N MET A 1 16.97 -12.05 18.15
CA MET A 1 15.71 -12.54 17.56
C MET A 1 15.81 -12.82 16.06
N GLN A 2 16.49 -12.01 15.24
CA GLN A 2 16.67 -12.26 13.79
C GLN A 2 17.38 -13.59 13.46
N LYS A 3 18.38 -14.02 14.26
CA LYS A 3 19.09 -15.30 14.02
C LYS A 3 18.20 -16.53 14.20
N VAL A 4 17.23 -16.50 15.10
CA VAL A 4 16.31 -17.64 15.34
C VAL A 4 15.30 -17.78 14.19
N PHE A 5 14.91 -16.67 13.57
CA PHE A 5 14.01 -16.67 12.40
C PHE A 5 14.72 -17.23 11.16
N LEU A 6 15.95 -16.82 10.88
CA LEU A 6 16.73 -17.29 9.73
C LEU A 6 17.04 -18.79 9.83
N GLN A 7 17.36 -19.29 11.04
CA GLN A 7 17.66 -20.70 11.27
C GLN A 7 16.45 -21.63 11.03
N LYS A 8 15.23 -21.13 11.23
CA LYS A 8 13.99 -21.88 10.96
C LYS A 8 13.69 -22.10 9.47
N TRP A 9 14.26 -21.30 8.56
CA TRP A 9 14.06 -21.44 7.12
C TRP A 9 14.93 -22.52 6.49
N GLU A 10 16.09 -22.81 7.07
CA GLU A 10 17.01 -23.85 6.58
C GLU A 10 16.43 -25.27 6.73
N ASP A 11 15.47 -25.44 7.67
CA ASP A 11 14.81 -26.72 7.94
C ASP A 11 13.55 -26.98 7.07
N TRP A 12 13.11 -25.98 6.30
CA TRP A 12 11.91 -26.11 5.47
C TRP A 12 12.22 -26.80 4.14
N ASN A 13 11.43 -27.82 3.82
CA ASN A 13 11.52 -28.42 2.50
C ASN A 13 10.92 -27.51 1.42
N LEU A 14 11.25 -27.77 0.15
CA LEU A 14 10.86 -26.93 -0.98
C LEU A 14 9.32 -26.75 -1.12
N SER A 15 8.55 -27.74 -0.69
CA SER A 15 7.08 -27.68 -0.75
C SER A 15 6.50 -26.73 0.31
N GLU A 16 7.05 -26.71 1.52
CA GLU A 16 6.64 -25.80 2.60
C GLU A 16 6.96 -24.34 2.25
N VAL A 17 8.13 -24.10 1.69
CA VAL A 17 8.53 -22.79 1.18
C VAL A 17 7.56 -22.31 0.09
N LYS A 18 7.19 -23.18 -0.84
CA LYS A 18 6.22 -22.86 -1.90
C LYS A 18 4.84 -22.51 -1.34
N ILE A 19 4.34 -23.29 -0.39
CA ILE A 19 3.05 -23.04 0.29
C ILE A 19 3.08 -21.70 1.02
N PHE A 20 4.17 -21.40 1.72
CA PHE A 20 4.32 -20.12 2.42
C PHE A 20 4.19 -18.93 1.45
N PHE A 21 4.90 -18.96 0.31
CA PHE A 21 4.82 -17.87 -0.65
C PHE A 21 3.44 -17.75 -1.32
N GLN A 22 2.77 -18.87 -1.54
CA GLN A 22 1.40 -18.87 -2.05
C GLN A 22 0.42 -18.24 -1.05
N LEU A 23 0.51 -18.62 0.23
CA LEU A 23 -0.31 -18.04 1.30
C LEU A 23 -0.02 -16.54 1.47
N LYS A 24 1.25 -16.16 1.46
CA LYS A 24 1.66 -14.76 1.55
C LYS A 24 1.02 -13.93 0.43
N HIS A 25 1.10 -14.41 -0.81
CA HIS A 25 0.47 -13.73 -1.94
C HIS A 25 -1.05 -13.62 -1.80
N LEU A 26 -1.70 -14.67 -1.31
CA LEU A 26 -3.13 -14.66 -1.02
C LEU A 26 -3.48 -13.60 0.04
N PHE A 27 -2.72 -13.53 1.13
CA PHE A 27 -2.93 -12.52 2.17
C PHE A 27 -2.75 -11.11 1.64
N HIS A 28 -1.72 -10.84 0.82
CA HIS A 28 -1.55 -9.53 0.19
C HIS A 28 -2.76 -9.14 -0.67
N THR A 29 -3.29 -10.08 -1.45
CA THR A 29 -4.50 -9.85 -2.23
C THR A 29 -5.69 -9.50 -1.33
N LEU A 30 -5.91 -10.26 -0.25
CA LEU A 30 -7.02 -10.02 0.67
C LEU A 30 -6.88 -8.68 1.42
N GLU A 31 -5.67 -8.32 1.83
CA GLU A 31 -5.37 -7.01 2.44
C GLU A 31 -5.62 -5.86 1.46
N SER A 32 -5.22 -6.01 0.20
CA SER A 32 -5.46 -5.00 -0.84
C SER A 32 -6.95 -4.79 -1.10
N ILE A 33 -7.73 -5.87 -1.15
CA ILE A 33 -9.20 -5.79 -1.27
C ILE A 33 -9.80 -5.14 -0.03
N GLY A 34 -9.31 -5.49 1.17
CA GLY A 34 -9.76 -4.92 2.43
C GLY A 34 -9.48 -3.42 2.52
N SER A 35 -8.30 -2.98 2.11
CA SER A 35 -7.92 -1.57 2.07
C SER A 35 -8.75 -0.76 1.08
N ALA A 36 -8.92 -1.25 -0.13
CA ALA A 36 -9.78 -0.62 -1.13
C ALA A 36 -11.24 -0.50 -0.65
N ARG A 37 -11.73 -1.48 0.11
CA ARG A 37 -13.07 -1.46 0.69
C ARG A 37 -13.29 -0.37 1.72
N ILE A 38 -12.27 -0.02 2.49
CA ILE A 38 -12.31 1.09 3.46
C ILE A 38 -12.57 2.42 2.72
N GLU A 39 -12.01 2.58 1.53
CA GLU A 39 -12.20 3.75 0.66
C GLU A 39 -13.49 3.68 -0.19
N GLY A 40 -14.30 2.66 -0.03
CA GLY A 40 -15.59 2.55 -0.70
C GLY A 40 -15.61 1.66 -1.95
N ASN A 41 -14.53 0.98 -2.25
CA ASN A 41 -14.48 0.02 -3.35
C ASN A 41 -15.35 -1.21 -3.04
N ASN A 42 -16.35 -1.48 -3.88
CA ASN A 42 -17.31 -2.57 -3.67
C ASN A 42 -16.94 -3.87 -4.42
N THR A 43 -15.75 -3.94 -5.02
CA THR A 43 -15.27 -5.15 -5.70
C THR A 43 -15.22 -6.32 -4.72
N THR A 44 -15.85 -7.41 -5.08
CA THR A 44 -15.84 -8.64 -4.27
C THR A 44 -14.56 -9.44 -4.51
N ILE A 45 -14.22 -10.30 -3.55
CA ILE A 45 -13.09 -11.23 -3.67
C ILE A 45 -13.26 -12.10 -4.93
N ALA A 46 -14.49 -12.62 -5.18
CA ALA A 46 -14.79 -13.45 -6.33
C ALA A 46 -14.54 -12.70 -7.65
N GLU A 47 -15.09 -11.50 -7.81
CA GLU A 47 -14.88 -10.66 -9.00
C GLU A 47 -13.41 -10.39 -9.27
N TYR A 48 -12.64 -10.08 -8.21
CA TYR A 48 -11.22 -9.83 -8.36
C TYR A 48 -10.45 -11.08 -8.84
N PHE A 49 -10.72 -12.25 -8.24
CA PHE A 49 -10.07 -13.51 -8.65
C PHE A 49 -10.51 -13.95 -10.04
N GLU A 50 -11.76 -13.74 -10.44
CA GLU A 50 -12.22 -14.02 -11.81
C GLU A 50 -11.39 -13.26 -12.85
N THR A 51 -11.04 -12.00 -12.59
CA THR A 51 -10.18 -11.23 -13.51
C THR A 51 -8.74 -11.75 -13.59
N LYS A 52 -8.24 -12.40 -12.54
CA LYS A 52 -6.91 -13.03 -12.55
C LYS A 52 -6.92 -14.35 -13.34
N ILE A 53 -8.01 -15.11 -13.27
CA ILE A 53 -8.14 -16.42 -13.94
C ILE A 53 -8.51 -16.23 -15.42
N SER A 54 -9.36 -15.27 -15.75
CA SER A 54 -9.87 -15.00 -17.07
C SER A 54 -9.66 -13.54 -17.48
N PRO A 55 -8.42 -13.11 -17.80
CA PRO A 55 -8.11 -11.71 -18.10
C PRO A 55 -8.87 -11.15 -19.32
N ASN A 56 -9.39 -12.02 -20.18
CA ASN A 56 -10.11 -11.69 -21.40
C ASN A 56 -11.63 -11.84 -21.27
N ALA A 57 -12.17 -12.03 -20.06
CA ALA A 57 -13.61 -12.03 -19.87
C ALA A 57 -14.18 -10.67 -20.25
N ASN A 58 -15.06 -10.66 -21.23
CA ASN A 58 -15.55 -9.47 -21.95
C ASN A 58 -16.35 -8.48 -21.10
N GLU A 59 -16.56 -8.71 -19.80
CA GLU A 59 -17.30 -7.81 -18.92
C GLU A 59 -16.69 -7.78 -17.52
N VAL A 60 -15.69 -6.93 -17.35
CA VAL A 60 -15.23 -6.54 -16.00
C VAL A 60 -16.26 -5.56 -15.45
N LYS A 61 -17.04 -5.95 -14.46
CA LYS A 61 -18.11 -5.14 -13.87
C LYS A 61 -17.62 -3.83 -13.23
N ASN A 62 -16.43 -3.83 -12.65
CA ASN A 62 -15.84 -2.67 -12.00
C ASN A 62 -14.34 -2.53 -12.36
N PRO A 63 -14.00 -2.06 -13.56
CA PRO A 63 -12.60 -1.97 -13.99
C PRO A 63 -11.77 -0.99 -13.15
N ILE A 64 -12.37 0.09 -12.66
CA ILE A 64 -11.70 1.08 -11.81
C ILE A 64 -11.35 0.46 -10.46
N GLY A 65 -12.31 -0.18 -9.79
CA GLY A 65 -12.08 -0.82 -8.51
C GLY A 65 -11.08 -1.98 -8.57
N ILE A 66 -11.06 -2.73 -9.69
CA ILE A 66 -10.06 -3.78 -9.91
C ILE A 66 -8.68 -3.17 -10.10
N ASN A 67 -8.56 -2.05 -10.81
CA ASN A 67 -7.28 -1.37 -11.00
C ASN A 67 -6.73 -0.83 -9.68
N GLU A 68 -7.58 -0.26 -8.83
CA GLU A 68 -7.23 0.18 -7.48
C GLU A 68 -6.62 -0.97 -6.65
N ILE A 69 -7.28 -2.13 -6.60
CA ILE A 69 -6.77 -3.30 -5.88
C ILE A 69 -5.42 -3.77 -6.45
N LYS A 70 -5.27 -3.80 -7.78
CA LYS A 70 -3.99 -4.13 -8.42
C LYS A 70 -2.88 -3.16 -8.06
N ASN A 71 -3.19 -1.87 -7.97
CA ASN A 71 -2.23 -0.85 -7.57
C ASN A 71 -1.77 -1.07 -6.12
N LEU A 72 -2.67 -1.41 -5.21
CA LEU A 72 -2.33 -1.75 -3.82
C LEU A 72 -1.44 -3.00 -3.75
N GLU A 73 -1.75 -4.08 -4.48
CA GLU A 73 -0.86 -5.26 -4.56
C GLU A 73 0.53 -4.90 -5.11
N ASN A 74 0.59 -4.04 -6.13
CA ASN A 74 1.86 -3.57 -6.68
C ASN A 74 2.66 -2.73 -5.69
N ALA A 75 1.99 -1.87 -4.90
CA ALA A 75 2.61 -1.08 -3.84
C ALA A 75 3.16 -2.00 -2.72
N MET A 76 2.43 -3.02 -2.30
CA MET A 76 2.93 -4.01 -1.34
C MET A 76 4.17 -4.74 -1.88
N SER A 77 4.15 -5.14 -3.15
CA SER A 77 5.30 -5.76 -3.82
C SER A 77 6.51 -4.82 -3.92
N PHE A 78 6.26 -3.54 -4.15
CA PHE A 78 7.31 -2.50 -4.15
C PHE A 78 7.94 -2.36 -2.78
N ILE A 79 7.15 -2.29 -1.71
CA ILE A 79 7.62 -2.22 -0.33
C ILE A 79 8.51 -3.44 -0.02
N GLU A 80 8.04 -4.65 -0.30
CA GLU A 80 8.78 -5.87 -0.02
C GLU A 80 10.14 -5.95 -0.69
N LYS A 81 10.22 -5.49 -1.92
CA LYS A 81 11.47 -5.50 -2.69
C LYS A 81 12.49 -4.48 -2.20
N ASN A 82 12.02 -3.36 -1.66
CA ASN A 82 12.88 -2.21 -1.42
C ASN A 82 13.16 -1.96 0.06
N ILE A 83 12.26 -2.32 0.99
CA ILE A 83 12.35 -1.95 2.41
C ILE A 83 13.60 -2.49 3.11
N LYS A 84 14.19 -3.58 2.64
CA LYS A 84 15.40 -4.18 3.23
C LYS A 84 16.68 -3.44 2.86
N SER A 85 16.68 -2.73 1.75
CA SER A 85 17.85 -2.08 1.15
C SER A 85 17.80 -0.56 1.15
N HIS A 86 16.63 0.01 1.44
CA HIS A 86 16.42 1.46 1.38
C HIS A 86 15.78 1.96 2.68
N LYS A 87 16.20 3.15 3.11
CA LYS A 87 15.45 3.90 4.13
C LYS A 87 14.12 4.36 3.53
N ILE A 88 13.12 4.54 4.40
CA ILE A 88 11.88 5.18 4.00
C ILE A 88 12.17 6.68 3.91
N ASP A 89 12.36 7.15 2.70
CA ASP A 89 12.59 8.55 2.39
C ASP A 89 11.48 9.14 1.52
N ARG A 90 11.60 10.40 1.17
CA ARG A 90 10.66 11.08 0.28
C ARG A 90 10.52 10.38 -1.08
N ALA A 91 11.64 9.92 -1.66
CA ALA A 91 11.62 9.26 -2.96
C ALA A 91 10.86 7.95 -2.89
N PHE A 92 11.06 7.17 -1.82
CA PHE A 92 10.33 5.94 -1.57
C PHE A 92 8.82 6.19 -1.47
N LEU A 93 8.40 7.18 -0.68
CA LEU A 93 6.98 7.54 -0.54
C LEU A 93 6.38 8.07 -1.85
N SER A 94 7.15 8.86 -2.61
CA SER A 94 6.75 9.38 -3.91
C SER A 94 6.46 8.26 -4.90
N GLU A 95 7.37 7.28 -5.01
CA GLU A 95 7.18 6.14 -5.91
C GLU A 95 6.03 5.24 -5.46
N MET A 96 5.89 4.99 -4.16
CA MET A 96 4.77 4.23 -3.62
C MET A 96 3.42 4.91 -3.95
N HIS A 97 3.34 6.24 -3.75
CA HIS A 97 2.13 7.01 -4.10
C HIS A 97 1.81 6.92 -5.60
N LYS A 98 2.81 7.08 -6.48
CA LYS A 98 2.61 6.92 -7.93
C LYS A 98 2.04 5.55 -8.30
N ILE A 99 2.51 4.49 -7.63
CA ILE A 99 2.01 3.13 -7.87
C ILE A 99 0.55 3.02 -7.43
N ILE A 100 0.21 3.54 -6.25
CA ILE A 100 -1.14 3.43 -5.68
C ILE A 100 -2.18 4.15 -6.54
N VAL A 101 -1.88 5.37 -7.02
CA VAL A 101 -2.84 6.19 -7.77
C VAL A 101 -2.77 6.00 -9.28
N LYS A 102 -1.99 5.03 -9.75
CA LYS A 102 -1.75 4.82 -11.18
C LYS A 102 -3.05 4.54 -11.93
N ASP A 103 -3.28 5.29 -12.99
CA ASP A 103 -4.43 5.15 -13.90
C ASP A 103 -5.79 5.23 -13.17
N LEU A 104 -5.84 5.87 -12.01
CA LEU A 104 -7.08 6.21 -11.30
C LEU A 104 -7.50 7.64 -11.63
N LEU A 105 -8.81 7.86 -11.67
CA LEU A 105 -9.36 9.19 -11.84
C LEU A 105 -9.16 10.01 -10.57
N PRO A 106 -8.75 11.29 -10.67
CA PRO A 106 -8.63 12.14 -9.49
C PRO A 106 -10.01 12.55 -8.95
N PRO A 107 -10.10 13.01 -7.69
CA PRO A 107 -11.33 13.54 -7.12
C PRO A 107 -11.97 14.65 -7.99
N PRO A 108 -13.30 14.71 -8.10
CA PRO A 108 -14.29 13.94 -7.32
C PRO A 108 -14.64 12.56 -7.91
N ASP A 109 -14.08 12.18 -9.06
CA ASP A 109 -14.51 11.02 -9.83
C ASP A 109 -13.80 9.71 -9.43
N GLY A 110 -12.81 9.77 -8.56
CA GLY A 110 -12.07 8.60 -8.06
C GLY A 110 -10.98 8.97 -7.04
N GLU A 111 -10.17 7.96 -6.68
CA GLU A 111 -9.11 8.03 -5.67
C GLU A 111 -7.70 8.31 -6.27
N GLY A 112 -7.65 8.79 -7.50
CA GLY A 112 -6.40 9.14 -8.16
C GLY A 112 -5.84 10.49 -7.73
N ASP A 113 -4.69 10.86 -8.29
CA ASP A 113 -4.06 12.15 -8.05
C ASP A 113 -3.67 12.83 -9.38
N ARG A 114 -3.75 14.15 -9.43
CA ARG A 114 -3.33 14.96 -10.59
C ARG A 114 -1.82 15.16 -10.67
N THR A 115 -1.14 15.02 -9.54
CA THR A 115 0.31 15.18 -9.37
C THR A 115 0.91 13.99 -8.61
N PRO A 116 0.85 12.76 -9.18
CA PRO A 116 1.29 11.56 -8.49
C PRO A 116 2.72 11.69 -7.96
N GLY A 117 2.90 11.36 -6.68
CA GLY A 117 4.21 11.42 -6.02
C GLY A 117 4.61 12.79 -5.48
N GLU A 118 3.80 13.82 -5.68
CA GLU A 118 4.05 15.15 -5.11
C GLU A 118 3.24 15.38 -3.84
N TYR A 119 3.74 16.25 -2.96
CA TYR A 119 2.91 16.77 -1.89
C TYR A 119 1.89 17.75 -2.46
N ARG A 120 0.70 17.78 -1.86
CA ARG A 120 -0.35 18.72 -2.24
C ARG A 120 0.13 20.17 -2.17
N LYS A 121 -0.34 20.98 -3.09
CA LYS A 121 -0.03 22.42 -3.19
C LYS A 121 -1.26 23.30 -2.90
N VAL A 122 -2.29 22.70 -2.30
CA VAL A 122 -3.55 23.38 -1.95
C VAL A 122 -4.01 22.95 -0.57
N ASP A 123 -4.75 23.81 0.12
CA ASP A 123 -5.40 23.43 1.36
C ASP A 123 -6.56 22.50 1.10
N LEU A 124 -6.74 21.53 2.00
CA LEU A 124 -7.82 20.56 1.95
C LEU A 124 -8.83 20.82 3.07
N LYS A 125 -10.05 20.45 2.79
CA LYS A 125 -11.12 20.41 3.78
C LYS A 125 -11.74 19.00 3.77
N ILE A 126 -11.80 18.37 4.95
CA ILE A 126 -12.43 17.07 5.08
C ILE A 126 -13.93 17.29 5.26
N SER A 127 -14.72 16.75 4.34
CA SER A 127 -16.19 16.85 4.39
C SER A 127 -16.71 16.24 5.69
N LYS A 128 -17.67 16.92 6.31
CA LYS A 128 -18.33 16.47 7.55
C LYS A 128 -17.41 16.25 8.75
N SER A 129 -16.18 16.79 8.73
CA SER A 129 -15.23 16.74 9.84
C SER A 129 -14.96 18.12 10.42
N LYS A 130 -14.71 18.18 11.73
CA LYS A 130 -14.19 19.37 12.41
C LYS A 130 -12.67 19.47 12.32
N HIS A 131 -12.00 18.42 11.88
CA HIS A 131 -10.55 18.41 11.71
C HIS A 131 -10.13 19.32 10.56
N ILE A 132 -9.17 20.17 10.83
CA ILE A 132 -8.56 21.07 9.83
C ILE A 132 -7.18 20.49 9.51
N PRO A 133 -6.97 19.98 8.29
CA PRO A 133 -5.65 19.51 7.88
C PRO A 133 -4.62 20.64 7.93
N PRO A 134 -3.33 20.33 8.10
CA PRO A 134 -2.27 21.34 8.06
C PRO A 134 -2.31 22.16 6.77
N ASN A 135 -1.89 23.42 6.85
CA ASN A 135 -1.69 24.24 5.65
C ASN A 135 -0.68 23.53 4.71
N TRP A 136 -0.94 23.57 3.41
CA TRP A 136 -0.13 22.85 2.42
C TRP A 136 1.36 23.24 2.45
N MET A 137 1.68 24.50 2.78
CA MET A 137 3.07 24.97 2.89
C MET A 137 3.87 24.31 4.01
N LYS A 138 3.18 23.72 5.01
CA LYS A 138 3.81 23.01 6.13
C LYS A 138 3.86 21.50 5.95
N VAL A 139 3.27 20.96 4.88
CA VAL A 139 3.22 19.52 4.66
C VAL A 139 4.63 18.95 4.53
N GLU A 140 5.52 19.63 3.82
CA GLU A 140 6.90 19.17 3.66
C GLU A 140 7.66 19.09 4.98
N ASP A 141 7.54 20.11 5.84
CA ASP A 141 8.17 20.11 7.15
C ASP A 141 7.69 18.94 8.02
N TYR A 142 6.38 18.73 8.10
CA TYR A 142 5.81 17.60 8.85
C TYR A 142 6.20 16.24 8.28
N MET A 143 6.35 16.12 6.96
CA MET A 143 6.81 14.88 6.35
C MET A 143 8.28 14.61 6.62
N ILE A 144 9.13 15.64 6.71
CA ILE A 144 10.53 15.50 7.14
C ILE A 144 10.57 14.99 8.58
N GLU A 145 9.84 15.63 9.50
CA GLU A 145 9.76 15.17 10.90
C GLU A 145 9.29 13.72 11.02
N LEU A 146 8.27 13.33 10.24
CA LEU A 146 7.76 11.96 10.22
C LEU A 146 8.82 10.96 9.72
N LEU A 147 9.52 11.30 8.64
CA LEU A 147 10.55 10.43 8.06
C LEU A 147 11.75 10.29 8.99
N ASP A 148 12.13 11.37 9.66
CA ASP A 148 13.18 11.34 10.69
C ASP A 148 12.76 10.42 11.86
N PHE A 149 11.52 10.53 12.32
CA PHE A 149 10.97 9.65 13.36
C PHE A 149 10.95 8.18 12.96
N ILE A 150 10.51 7.87 11.72
CA ILE A 150 10.45 6.49 11.21
C ILE A 150 11.84 5.86 11.09
N ASN A 151 12.84 6.65 10.65
CA ASN A 151 14.21 6.17 10.43
C ASN A 151 15.11 6.29 11.66
N PHE A 152 14.60 6.81 12.78
CA PHE A 152 15.38 6.98 14.00
C PHE A 152 15.73 5.62 14.62
N GLU A 153 17.01 5.30 14.69
CA GLU A 153 17.50 3.99 15.15
C GLU A 153 17.15 3.67 16.61
N ASP A 154 16.97 4.72 17.43
CA ASP A 154 16.59 4.65 18.84
C ASP A 154 15.09 4.88 19.09
N ALA A 155 14.26 4.87 18.05
CA ALA A 155 12.82 4.89 18.25
C ALA A 155 12.45 3.78 19.24
N PRO A 156 11.71 4.08 20.33
CA PRO A 156 11.40 3.07 21.33
C PRO A 156 10.77 1.89 20.62
N LYS A 157 11.42 0.72 20.70
CA LYS A 157 10.84 -0.52 20.21
C LYS A 157 9.58 -0.76 21.01
N TYR A 158 8.46 -0.29 20.49
CA TYR A 158 7.17 -0.68 21.05
C TYR A 158 7.08 -2.18 20.93
N ASP A 159 7.19 -2.84 22.07
CA ASP A 159 7.01 -4.28 22.18
C ASP A 159 5.50 -4.54 22.01
N LEU A 160 5.03 -4.53 20.76
CA LEU A 160 3.64 -4.76 20.38
C LEU A 160 3.23 -6.24 20.59
N LEU A 161 4.11 -7.05 21.19
CA LEU A 161 3.89 -8.46 21.50
C LEU A 161 3.96 -8.71 23.02
N LYS A 162 3.10 -8.05 23.78
CA LYS A 162 2.70 -8.54 25.10
C LYS A 162 1.26 -8.99 25.06
#